data_c27d645a4908e983a006fa7355226925
#
_entry.id   c27d645a4908e983a006fa7355226925
#
_cell.length_a   1.000
_cell.length_b   1.000
_cell.length_c   1.000
_cell.angle_alpha   90.00
_cell.angle_beta   90.00
_cell.angle_gamma   90.00
#
_symmetry.space_group_name_H-M   'P 1'
#
loop_
_entity.id
_entity.type
_entity.pdbx_description
1 polymer ?
#
loop_
_entity_poly.entity_id
_entity_poly.type
_entity_poly.pdbx_seq_one_letter_code
_entity_poly.pdbx_strand_id
1 'polypeptide(L)'
;MTFTKLPKAISAEELLSTPLPPVKWIIPGLLPAGLALFAGPSKAGKSFALIELAVCIASGTPWMNRFECRRGKVLYVNLEVDPASAKHRFHDVSKALELPEEAVQAMLPNIDLWNLRGYCINWPHFVDICCSRARWEQYDVIIIDPFYKLNAGRENNVFDMVQFCNGLDRISAVNGAAVIYAHHHSKGDQGWKNSMDRASGSGVFARDVDALLDVIELELPPDRRQAGITAWRIEGTLREFPKFPPVNLWFEFPVHKLDGNGALQDINPDEAAPAWQRGAKARKGKAKQA
;
A
#
# COMPACT_ATOMS: atom_id res chain seq x y z
N MET A 1 -3.77 -0.47 32.09
CA MET A 1 -4.66 -0.01 31.00
C MET A 1 -5.11 1.40 31.32
N THR A 2 -4.53 2.40 30.68
CA THR A 2 -5.04 3.77 30.78
C THR A 2 -6.26 3.86 29.87
N PHE A 3 -7.45 3.96 30.45
CA PHE A 3 -8.65 4.26 29.66
C PHE A 3 -8.44 5.58 28.95
N THR A 4 -8.28 5.55 27.65
CA THR A 4 -8.27 6.76 26.83
C THR A 4 -9.64 7.42 27.03
N LYS A 5 -9.66 8.63 27.57
CA LYS A 5 -10.92 9.38 27.77
C LYS A 5 -11.57 9.55 26.41
N LEU A 6 -12.75 8.98 26.23
CA LEU A 6 -13.51 9.14 24.98
C LEU A 6 -13.75 10.63 24.71
N PRO A 7 -13.68 11.06 23.45
CA PRO A 7 -14.01 12.43 23.08
C PRO A 7 -15.49 12.70 23.40
N LYS A 8 -15.81 13.97 23.69
CA LYS A 8 -17.20 14.38 23.87
C LYS A 8 -17.91 14.41 22.51
N ALA A 9 -19.20 14.08 22.52
CA ALA A 9 -20.06 14.35 21.38
C ALA A 9 -20.15 15.86 21.19
N ILE A 10 -20.12 16.32 19.95
CA ILE A 10 -20.32 17.72 19.55
C ILE A 10 -21.73 17.90 19.00
N SER A 11 -22.34 19.05 19.22
CA SER A 11 -23.66 19.38 18.65
C SER A 11 -23.57 19.66 17.14
N ALA A 12 -24.68 19.57 16.43
CA ALA A 12 -24.71 19.96 15.02
C ALA A 12 -24.37 21.46 14.82
N GLU A 13 -24.75 22.32 15.78
CA GLU A 13 -24.41 23.73 15.76
C GLU A 13 -22.89 23.94 15.86
N GLU A 14 -22.22 23.27 16.81
CA GLU A 14 -20.77 23.33 16.96
C GLU A 14 -20.07 22.76 15.72
N LEU A 15 -20.54 21.63 15.18
CA LEU A 15 -20.00 21.00 13.99
C LEU A 15 -20.03 21.92 12.78
N LEU A 16 -21.16 22.60 12.54
CA LEU A 16 -21.36 23.44 11.35
C LEU A 16 -20.76 24.85 11.50
N SER A 17 -20.57 25.35 12.74
CA SER A 17 -19.93 26.64 12.99
C SER A 17 -18.39 26.57 13.06
N THR A 18 -17.85 25.36 13.25
CA THR A 18 -16.38 25.17 13.30
C THR A 18 -15.80 25.15 11.89
N PRO A 19 -14.67 25.87 11.64
CA PRO A 19 -14.01 25.80 10.34
C PRO A 19 -13.61 24.37 9.97
N LEU A 20 -13.81 23.98 8.71
CA LEU A 20 -13.42 22.65 8.23
C LEU A 20 -11.90 22.48 8.31
N PRO A 21 -11.40 21.42 8.95
CA PRO A 21 -9.98 21.15 8.95
C PRO A 21 -9.51 20.80 7.52
N PRO A 22 -8.31 21.23 7.10
CA PRO A 22 -7.79 20.85 5.80
C PRO A 22 -7.55 19.35 5.73
N VAL A 23 -7.83 18.75 4.57
CA VAL A 23 -7.51 17.34 4.31
C VAL A 23 -5.99 17.15 4.37
N LYS A 24 -5.55 16.23 5.22
CA LYS A 24 -4.14 15.88 5.36
C LYS A 24 -3.78 14.85 4.27
N TRP A 25 -2.98 15.23 3.31
CA TRP A 25 -2.49 14.35 2.25
C TRP A 25 -1.03 13.98 2.48
N ILE A 26 -0.68 12.74 2.22
CA ILE A 26 0.71 12.28 2.01
C ILE A 26 1.07 12.45 0.55
N ILE A 27 0.16 12.03 -0.33
CA ILE A 27 0.22 12.27 -1.78
C ILE A 27 -1.15 12.84 -2.20
N PRO A 28 -1.23 14.10 -2.63
CA PRO A 28 -2.50 14.72 -3.02
C PRO A 28 -3.25 13.91 -4.09
N GLY A 29 -4.52 13.65 -3.83
CA GLY A 29 -5.40 12.90 -4.74
C GLY A 29 -5.15 11.40 -4.83
N LEU A 30 -4.13 10.87 -4.12
CA LEU A 30 -3.77 9.45 -4.14
C LEU A 30 -3.77 8.80 -2.75
N LEU A 31 -3.15 9.47 -1.77
CA LEU A 31 -2.90 8.91 -0.45
C LEU A 31 -3.23 9.95 0.64
N PRO A 32 -4.43 9.91 1.22
CA PRO A 32 -4.76 10.72 2.39
C PRO A 32 -4.03 10.20 3.63
N ALA A 33 -3.90 11.03 4.66
CA ALA A 33 -3.53 10.55 5.99
C ALA A 33 -4.65 9.64 6.52
N GLY A 34 -4.28 8.51 7.14
CA GLY A 34 -5.18 7.48 7.59
C GLY A 34 -4.65 6.08 7.25
N LEU A 35 -5.54 5.14 6.96
CA LEU A 35 -5.15 3.78 6.62
C LEU A 35 -5.06 3.59 5.10
N ALA A 36 -3.98 2.99 4.63
CA ALA A 36 -3.83 2.61 3.24
C ALA A 36 -3.40 1.15 3.09
N LEU A 37 -4.08 0.44 2.20
CA LEU A 37 -3.75 -0.92 1.81
C LEU A 37 -3.03 -0.92 0.46
N PHE A 38 -1.81 -1.46 0.42
CA PHE A 38 -1.07 -1.72 -0.81
C PHE A 38 -1.19 -3.20 -1.17
N ALA A 39 -2.13 -3.53 -2.04
CA ALA A 39 -2.47 -4.89 -2.42
C ALA A 39 -1.81 -5.30 -3.74
N GLY A 40 -1.49 -6.59 -3.89
CA GLY A 40 -0.94 -7.11 -5.14
C GLY A 40 -0.52 -8.57 -5.02
N PRO A 41 -0.28 -9.27 -6.15
CA PRO A 41 0.14 -10.67 -6.13
C PRO A 41 1.52 -10.84 -5.47
N SER A 42 1.85 -12.07 -5.06
CA SER A 42 3.19 -12.39 -4.58
C SER A 42 4.22 -12.11 -5.69
N LYS A 43 5.38 -11.60 -5.31
CA LYS A 43 6.49 -11.24 -6.23
C LYS A 43 6.19 -10.09 -7.21
N ALA A 44 5.14 -9.31 -6.95
CA ALA A 44 4.76 -8.12 -7.74
C ALA A 44 5.66 -6.89 -7.51
N GLY A 45 6.82 -7.01 -6.89
CA GLY A 45 7.65 -5.84 -6.58
C GLY A 45 7.11 -4.91 -5.49
N LYS A 46 6.05 -5.29 -4.75
CA LYS A 46 5.42 -4.42 -3.73
C LYS A 46 6.40 -3.81 -2.74
N SER A 47 7.32 -4.61 -2.19
CA SER A 47 8.32 -4.10 -1.25
C SER A 47 9.22 -3.04 -1.89
N PHE A 48 9.58 -3.20 -3.17
CA PHE A 48 10.35 -2.19 -3.90
C PHE A 48 9.55 -0.91 -4.08
N ALA A 49 8.28 -1.01 -4.51
CA ALA A 49 7.38 0.15 -4.62
C ALA A 49 7.17 0.88 -3.28
N LEU A 50 7.09 0.14 -2.17
CA LEU A 50 6.97 0.72 -0.83
C LEU A 50 8.27 1.34 -0.33
N ILE A 51 9.43 0.79 -0.70
CA ILE A 51 10.74 1.42 -0.42
C ILE A 51 10.89 2.69 -1.25
N GLU A 52 10.53 2.66 -2.54
CA GLU A 52 10.49 3.87 -3.39
C GLU A 52 9.59 4.95 -2.76
N LEU A 53 8.39 4.56 -2.32
CA LEU A 53 7.46 5.47 -1.66
C LEU A 53 8.07 6.06 -0.38
N ALA A 54 8.70 5.23 0.47
CA ALA A 54 9.37 5.68 1.69
C ALA A 54 10.48 6.71 1.38
N VAL A 55 11.31 6.42 0.39
CA VAL A 55 12.37 7.31 -0.07
C VAL A 55 11.82 8.63 -0.61
N CYS A 56 10.78 8.58 -1.46
CA CYS A 56 10.16 9.77 -2.03
C CYS A 56 9.46 10.65 -0.97
N ILE A 57 8.77 10.05 0.01
CA ILE A 57 8.19 10.81 1.12
C ILE A 57 9.29 11.45 1.97
N ALA A 58 10.33 10.70 2.31
CA ALA A 58 11.40 11.20 3.18
C ALA A 58 12.23 12.32 2.53
N SER A 59 12.43 12.26 1.21
CA SER A 59 13.14 13.27 0.43
C SER A 59 12.24 14.45 0.01
N GLY A 60 10.93 14.24 -0.11
CA GLY A 60 9.99 15.18 -0.68
C GLY A 60 10.02 15.21 -2.21
N THR A 61 10.48 14.12 -2.85
CA THR A 61 10.49 13.98 -4.30
C THR A 61 9.24 13.26 -4.80
N PRO A 62 8.85 13.43 -6.08
CA PRO A 62 7.67 12.75 -6.63
C PRO A 62 7.84 11.23 -6.68
N TRP A 63 6.87 10.46 -6.17
CA TRP A 63 6.83 9.02 -6.34
C TRP A 63 6.51 8.65 -7.79
N MET A 64 7.27 7.72 -8.35
CA MET A 64 7.19 7.31 -9.76
C MET A 64 7.31 8.48 -10.74
N ASN A 65 8.07 9.53 -10.38
CA ASN A 65 8.23 10.77 -11.16
C ASN A 65 6.90 11.44 -11.56
N ARG A 66 5.83 11.23 -10.81
CA ARG A 66 4.49 11.75 -11.11
C ARG A 66 3.74 12.28 -9.90
N PHE A 67 3.78 11.56 -8.80
CA PHE A 67 2.94 11.84 -7.64
C PHE A 67 3.73 12.62 -6.60
N GLU A 68 3.46 13.91 -6.51
CA GLU A 68 4.09 14.80 -5.54
C GLU A 68 3.92 14.29 -4.12
N CYS A 69 5.03 14.02 -3.42
CA CYS A 69 5.02 13.56 -2.05
C CYS A 69 5.21 14.74 -1.09
N ARG A 70 4.35 14.82 -0.08
CA ARG A 70 4.63 15.68 1.07
C ARG A 70 5.81 15.09 1.84
N ARG A 71 6.86 15.88 2.01
CA ARG A 71 8.02 15.45 2.80
C ARG A 71 7.62 15.18 4.25
N GLY A 72 8.03 14.02 4.77
CA GLY A 72 7.74 13.60 6.14
C GLY A 72 8.65 12.49 6.63
N LYS A 73 8.60 12.20 7.93
CA LYS A 73 9.36 11.13 8.57
C LYS A 73 8.64 9.79 8.41
N VAL A 74 9.38 8.77 7.95
CA VAL A 74 8.86 7.43 7.64
C VAL A 74 9.45 6.38 8.57
N LEU A 75 8.61 5.56 9.20
CA LEU A 75 9.00 4.29 9.80
C LEU A 75 8.70 3.15 8.84
N TYR A 76 9.72 2.44 8.38
CA TYR A 76 9.55 1.25 7.57
C TYR A 76 9.75 -0.01 8.42
N VAL A 77 8.68 -0.78 8.62
CA VAL A 77 8.67 -2.02 9.40
C VAL A 77 8.86 -3.21 8.46
N ASN A 78 10.07 -3.78 8.46
CA ASN A 78 10.42 -4.97 7.69
C ASN A 78 10.16 -6.24 8.51
N LEU A 79 9.26 -7.09 8.05
CA LEU A 79 8.85 -8.33 8.71
C LEU A 79 9.27 -9.60 7.95
N GLU A 80 9.70 -9.47 6.70
CA GLU A 80 9.89 -10.64 5.84
C GLU A 80 11.36 -10.92 5.48
N VAL A 81 12.10 -9.91 5.07
CA VAL A 81 13.46 -10.11 4.60
C VAL A 81 14.49 -9.93 5.71
N ASP A 82 15.63 -10.60 5.60
CA ASP A 82 16.71 -10.42 6.58
C ASP A 82 17.28 -8.99 6.55
N PRO A 83 17.90 -8.52 7.65
CA PRO A 83 18.36 -7.13 7.76
C PRO A 83 19.37 -6.72 6.68
N ALA A 84 20.24 -7.65 6.22
CA ALA A 84 21.21 -7.35 5.17
C ALA A 84 20.51 -7.15 3.83
N SER A 85 19.57 -8.06 3.48
CA SER A 85 18.73 -7.92 2.27
C SER A 85 17.89 -6.64 2.29
N ALA A 86 17.31 -6.27 3.43
CA ALA A 86 16.57 -5.02 3.56
C ALA A 86 17.47 -3.81 3.28
N LYS A 87 18.68 -3.79 3.86
CA LYS A 87 19.68 -2.74 3.63
C LYS A 87 20.06 -2.65 2.15
N HIS A 88 20.31 -3.78 1.48
CA HIS A 88 20.62 -3.80 0.04
C HIS A 88 19.46 -3.22 -0.78
N ARG A 89 18.21 -3.62 -0.51
CA ARG A 89 17.05 -3.09 -1.23
C ARG A 89 16.92 -1.56 -1.10
N PHE A 90 17.07 -1.03 0.12
CA PHE A 90 17.05 0.42 0.34
C PHE A 90 18.19 1.12 -0.40
N HIS A 91 19.41 0.57 -0.36
CA HIS A 91 20.54 1.12 -1.08
C HIS A 91 20.32 1.12 -2.60
N ASP A 92 19.90 -0.02 -3.16
CA ASP A 92 19.71 -0.18 -4.60
C ASP A 92 18.60 0.72 -5.14
N VAL A 93 17.46 0.79 -4.43
CA VAL A 93 16.35 1.69 -4.78
C VAL A 93 16.79 3.16 -4.69
N SER A 94 17.42 3.57 -3.58
CA SER A 94 17.87 4.97 -3.42
C SER A 94 18.87 5.37 -4.50
N LYS A 95 19.75 4.46 -4.92
CA LYS A 95 20.70 4.69 -6.01
C LYS A 95 20.00 4.77 -7.37
N ALA A 96 19.04 3.87 -7.64
CA ALA A 96 18.33 3.82 -8.92
C ALA A 96 17.34 4.98 -9.13
N LEU A 97 16.91 5.64 -8.06
CA LEU A 97 16.08 6.84 -8.14
C LEU A 97 16.85 8.09 -8.55
N GLU A 98 18.20 8.04 -8.58
CA GLU A 98 19.07 9.15 -9.03
C GLU A 98 18.70 10.51 -8.40
N LEU A 99 18.42 10.48 -7.08
CA LEU A 99 17.98 11.67 -6.37
C LEU A 99 19.06 12.78 -6.37
N PRO A 100 18.67 14.05 -6.49
CA PRO A 100 19.59 15.17 -6.26
C PRO A 100 20.21 15.11 -4.85
N GLU A 101 21.44 15.59 -4.70
CA GLU A 101 22.18 15.55 -3.42
C GLU A 101 21.36 16.16 -2.26
N GLU A 102 20.67 17.27 -2.50
CA GLU A 102 19.81 17.92 -1.52
C GLU A 102 18.66 17.00 -1.05
N ALA A 103 18.07 16.23 -1.96
CA ALA A 103 17.02 15.26 -1.65
C ALA A 103 17.58 14.08 -0.84
N VAL A 104 18.79 13.61 -1.16
CA VAL A 104 19.49 12.57 -0.38
C VAL A 104 19.73 13.06 1.05
N GLN A 105 20.26 14.26 1.22
CA GLN A 105 20.50 14.84 2.54
C GLN A 105 19.19 15.04 3.34
N ALA A 106 18.12 15.42 2.67
CA ALA A 106 16.80 15.53 3.28
C ALA A 106 16.22 14.17 3.70
N MET A 107 16.48 13.12 2.93
CA MET A 107 15.99 11.76 3.19
C MET A 107 16.63 11.11 4.42
N LEU A 108 17.94 11.28 4.61
CA LEU A 108 18.72 10.56 5.62
C LEU A 108 18.14 10.63 7.05
N PRO A 109 17.72 11.78 7.59
CA PRO A 109 17.13 11.89 8.93
C PRO A 109 15.66 11.45 8.97
N ASN A 110 15.03 11.19 7.82
CA ASN A 110 13.58 11.01 7.69
C ASN A 110 13.15 9.57 7.41
N ILE A 111 14.07 8.59 7.44
CA ILE A 111 13.73 7.16 7.33
C ILE A 111 14.33 6.39 8.49
N ASP A 112 13.47 5.71 9.22
CA ASP A 112 13.85 4.70 10.19
C ASP A 112 13.42 3.32 9.69
N LEU A 113 14.38 2.37 9.59
CA LEU A 113 14.15 0.99 9.21
C LEU A 113 14.11 0.11 10.46
N TRP A 114 12.96 -0.50 10.75
CA TRP A 114 12.77 -1.41 11.86
C TRP A 114 12.70 -2.86 11.38
N ASN A 115 13.79 -3.60 11.56
CA ASN A 115 13.89 -5.00 11.15
C ASN A 115 13.33 -5.92 12.22
N LEU A 116 12.21 -6.56 11.94
CA LEU A 116 11.50 -7.47 12.85
C LEU A 116 11.42 -8.91 12.34
N ARG A 117 12.09 -9.25 11.25
CA ARG A 117 12.17 -10.64 10.81
C ARG A 117 12.79 -11.52 11.90
N GLY A 118 12.10 -12.61 12.24
CA GLY A 118 12.55 -13.55 13.30
C GLY A 118 12.09 -13.19 14.71
N TYR A 119 11.48 -12.01 14.91
CA TYR A 119 10.86 -11.65 16.15
C TYR A 119 9.40 -12.11 16.17
N CYS A 120 9.04 -12.97 17.11
CA CYS A 120 7.65 -13.44 17.28
C CYS A 120 6.86 -12.42 18.10
N ILE A 121 6.45 -11.33 17.47
CA ILE A 121 5.62 -10.30 18.09
C ILE A 121 4.15 -10.60 17.78
N ASN A 122 3.31 -10.70 18.82
CA ASN A 122 1.87 -10.77 18.61
C ASN A 122 1.28 -9.39 18.31
N TRP A 123 0.14 -9.37 17.64
CA TRP A 123 -0.49 -8.14 17.18
C TRP A 123 -0.74 -7.09 18.29
N PRO A 124 -1.38 -7.43 19.44
CA PRO A 124 -1.60 -6.45 20.49
C PRO A 124 -0.31 -5.80 21.00
N HIS A 125 0.74 -6.61 21.17
CA HIS A 125 2.03 -6.09 21.62
C HIS A 125 2.69 -5.18 20.60
N PHE A 126 2.60 -5.53 19.29
CA PHE A 126 3.08 -4.67 18.22
C PHE A 126 2.37 -3.31 18.23
N VAL A 127 1.03 -3.29 18.34
CA VAL A 127 0.24 -2.06 18.45
C VAL A 127 0.67 -1.22 19.66
N ASP A 128 0.85 -1.85 20.83
CA ASP A 128 1.28 -1.13 22.03
C ASP A 128 2.69 -0.54 21.90
N ILE A 129 3.62 -1.22 21.24
CA ILE A 129 4.95 -0.67 20.94
C ILE A 129 4.85 0.51 19.99
N CYS A 130 4.11 0.40 18.88
CA CYS A 130 3.91 1.50 17.95
C CYS A 130 3.29 2.72 18.62
N CYS A 131 2.27 2.53 19.45
CA CYS A 131 1.63 3.60 20.20
C CYS A 131 2.52 4.21 21.29
N SER A 132 3.42 3.42 21.90
CA SER A 132 4.36 3.93 22.89
C SER A 132 5.49 4.74 22.26
N ARG A 133 5.96 4.35 21.08
CA ARG A 133 6.97 5.09 20.31
C ARG A 133 6.51 6.49 19.92
N ALA A 134 5.22 6.69 19.64
CA ALA A 134 4.64 7.99 19.35
C ALA A 134 4.94 9.08 20.40
N ARG A 135 5.33 8.69 21.60
CA ARG A 135 5.74 9.63 22.68
C ARG A 135 7.16 10.17 22.50
N TRP A 136 7.99 9.47 21.73
CA TRP A 136 9.42 9.75 21.60
C TRP A 136 9.78 10.16 20.18
N GLU A 137 9.09 9.60 19.20
CA GLU A 137 9.34 9.80 17.78
C GLU A 137 8.02 10.01 17.06
N GLN A 138 7.90 11.10 16.32
CA GLN A 138 6.74 11.38 15.50
C GLN A 138 7.05 10.98 14.06
N TYR A 139 6.23 10.09 13.52
CA TYR A 139 6.28 9.72 12.11
C TYR A 139 5.07 10.31 11.38
N ASP A 140 5.27 10.74 10.14
CA ASP A 140 4.18 11.12 9.24
C ASP A 140 3.59 9.89 8.56
N VAL A 141 4.42 8.87 8.33
CA VAL A 141 4.02 7.62 7.69
C VAL A 141 4.67 6.41 8.38
N ILE A 142 3.88 5.36 8.58
CA ILE A 142 4.34 4.04 9.05
C ILE A 142 4.01 3.02 7.97
N ILE A 143 5.04 2.36 7.40
CA ILE A 143 4.89 1.32 6.39
C ILE A 143 5.12 -0.05 7.03
N ILE A 144 4.18 -1.00 6.86
CA ILE A 144 4.25 -2.36 7.40
C ILE A 144 4.36 -3.35 6.23
N ASP A 145 5.52 -3.98 6.07
CA ASP A 145 5.82 -4.86 4.93
C ASP A 145 6.37 -6.23 5.34
N PRO A 146 5.64 -7.31 5.07
CA PRO A 146 4.20 -7.38 4.81
C PRO A 146 3.38 -7.63 6.08
N PHE A 147 2.15 -7.18 6.06
CA PHE A 147 1.23 -7.26 7.20
C PHE A 147 0.92 -8.68 7.69
N TYR A 148 0.81 -9.68 6.78
CA TYR A 148 0.41 -11.06 7.15
C TYR A 148 1.34 -11.72 8.20
N LYS A 149 2.57 -11.24 8.32
CA LYS A 149 3.53 -11.74 9.33
C LYS A 149 3.13 -11.44 10.77
N LEU A 150 2.29 -10.44 10.98
CA LEU A 150 1.73 -10.09 12.29
C LEU A 150 0.42 -10.84 12.59
N ASN A 151 -0.16 -11.46 11.56
CA ASN A 151 -1.41 -12.20 11.63
C ASN A 151 -1.14 -13.71 11.64
N ALA A 152 -0.97 -14.31 12.80
CA ALA A 152 -0.63 -15.73 12.99
C ALA A 152 -1.71 -16.72 12.47
N GLY A 153 -2.09 -16.64 11.19
CA GLY A 153 -2.85 -17.69 10.48
C GLY A 153 -4.37 -17.63 10.57
N ARG A 154 -4.98 -16.53 11.01
CA ARG A 154 -6.44 -16.40 11.15
C ARG A 154 -7.10 -15.43 10.17
N GLU A 155 -6.56 -15.30 8.97
CA GLU A 155 -7.09 -14.38 7.93
C GLU A 155 -8.55 -14.65 7.51
N ASN A 156 -9.10 -15.81 7.85
CA ASN A 156 -10.50 -16.17 7.55
C ASN A 156 -11.47 -15.89 8.70
N ASN A 157 -10.98 -15.41 9.85
CA ASN A 157 -11.83 -15.09 10.99
C ASN A 157 -12.15 -13.59 11.00
N VAL A 158 -13.41 -13.25 10.75
CA VAL A 158 -13.89 -11.86 10.70
C VAL A 158 -13.59 -11.11 12.00
N PHE A 159 -13.72 -11.77 13.17
CA PHE A 159 -13.44 -11.15 14.47
C PHE A 159 -11.97 -10.74 14.59
N ASP A 160 -11.04 -11.63 14.24
CA ASP A 160 -9.62 -11.34 14.28
C ASP A 160 -9.26 -10.21 13.31
N MET A 161 -9.89 -10.19 12.12
CA MET A 161 -9.71 -9.12 11.12
C MET A 161 -10.15 -7.75 11.63
N VAL A 162 -11.31 -7.67 12.31
CA VAL A 162 -11.77 -6.42 12.93
C VAL A 162 -10.80 -5.94 14.01
N GLN A 163 -10.25 -6.85 14.83
CA GLN A 163 -9.25 -6.49 15.83
C GLN A 163 -7.97 -5.94 15.20
N PHE A 164 -7.60 -6.46 14.03
CA PHE A 164 -6.48 -5.93 13.26
C PHE A 164 -6.74 -4.51 12.77
N CYS A 165 -7.87 -4.27 12.13
CA CYS A 165 -8.27 -2.95 11.66
C CYS A 165 -8.29 -1.93 12.80
N ASN A 166 -8.94 -2.26 13.91
CA ASN A 166 -8.95 -1.41 15.12
C ASN A 166 -7.53 -1.10 15.65
N GLY A 167 -6.61 -2.05 15.53
CA GLY A 167 -5.22 -1.84 15.94
C GLY A 167 -4.48 -0.88 15.00
N LEU A 168 -4.70 -0.99 13.68
CA LEU A 168 -4.15 -0.05 12.69
C LEU A 168 -4.70 1.36 12.90
N ASP A 169 -6.01 1.48 13.11
CA ASP A 169 -6.66 2.76 13.46
C ASP A 169 -6.04 3.38 14.70
N ARG A 170 -5.82 2.57 15.74
CA ARG A 170 -5.18 3.03 16.97
C ARG A 170 -3.75 3.53 16.74
N ILE A 171 -2.97 2.80 15.92
CA ILE A 171 -1.61 3.23 15.55
C ILE A 171 -1.68 4.57 14.81
N SER A 172 -2.56 4.69 13.81
CA SER A 172 -2.74 5.92 13.05
C SER A 172 -3.17 7.08 13.94
N ALA A 173 -4.21 6.90 14.75
CA ALA A 173 -4.77 7.96 15.61
C ALA A 173 -3.78 8.45 16.67
N VAL A 174 -3.03 7.54 17.31
CA VAL A 174 -2.07 7.90 18.37
C VAL A 174 -0.84 8.61 17.83
N ASN A 175 -0.34 8.18 16.65
CA ASN A 175 0.82 8.79 16.00
C ASN A 175 0.45 10.03 15.17
N GLY A 176 -0.80 10.19 14.76
CA GLY A 176 -1.20 11.17 13.75
C GLY A 176 -0.60 10.87 12.37
N ALA A 177 -0.18 9.63 12.15
CA ALA A 177 0.53 9.15 10.97
C ALA A 177 -0.42 8.42 10.00
N ALA A 178 -0.11 8.47 8.71
CA ALA A 178 -0.67 7.50 7.77
C ALA A 178 -0.05 6.13 8.01
N VAL A 179 -0.87 5.06 8.01
CA VAL A 179 -0.39 3.69 8.12
C VAL A 179 -0.64 2.97 6.81
N ILE A 180 0.44 2.57 6.13
CA ILE A 180 0.40 1.85 4.85
C ILE A 180 0.83 0.41 5.12
N TYR A 181 0.04 -0.56 4.72
CA TYR A 181 0.40 -1.95 4.91
C TYR A 181 0.28 -2.77 3.63
N ALA A 182 1.30 -3.61 3.39
CA ALA A 182 1.32 -4.50 2.24
C ALA A 182 0.55 -5.78 2.51
N HIS A 183 -0.31 -6.18 1.56
CA HIS A 183 -1.04 -7.43 1.62
C HIS A 183 -1.06 -8.13 0.27
N HIS A 184 -1.23 -9.46 0.29
CA HIS A 184 -1.31 -10.26 -0.93
C HIS A 184 -2.75 -10.33 -1.44
N HIS A 185 -2.90 -10.45 -2.76
CA HIS A 185 -4.18 -10.84 -3.34
C HIS A 185 -4.62 -12.23 -2.86
N SER A 186 -5.92 -12.46 -2.82
CA SER A 186 -6.47 -13.80 -2.63
C SER A 186 -5.98 -14.74 -3.76
N LYS A 187 -5.88 -16.05 -3.45
CA LYS A 187 -5.48 -17.04 -4.46
C LYS A 187 -6.45 -17.10 -5.64
N GLY A 188 -5.94 -17.33 -6.84
CA GLY A 188 -6.69 -17.45 -8.08
C GLY A 188 -6.55 -16.25 -8.99
N ASP A 189 -7.27 -16.30 -10.12
CA ASP A 189 -7.23 -15.31 -11.18
C ASP A 189 -7.81 -13.98 -10.69
N GLN A 190 -7.05 -12.90 -10.78
CA GLN A 190 -7.37 -11.61 -10.17
C GLN A 190 -7.89 -10.56 -11.19
N GLY A 191 -7.58 -10.72 -12.48
CA GLY A 191 -7.94 -9.75 -13.50
C GLY A 191 -9.45 -9.45 -13.61
N TRP A 192 -10.29 -10.42 -13.22
CA TRP A 192 -11.75 -10.34 -13.30
C TRP A 192 -12.45 -9.81 -12.05
N LYS A 193 -11.73 -9.61 -10.96
CA LYS A 193 -12.30 -9.15 -9.70
C LYS A 193 -12.21 -7.64 -9.59
N ASN A 194 -13.17 -7.05 -8.90
CA ASN A 194 -13.02 -5.66 -8.46
C ASN A 194 -11.84 -5.54 -7.49
N SER A 195 -11.23 -4.37 -7.41
CA SER A 195 -10.09 -4.10 -6.52
C SER A 195 -10.36 -4.49 -5.06
N MET A 196 -11.58 -4.26 -4.56
CA MET A 196 -11.99 -4.65 -3.20
C MET A 196 -12.05 -6.16 -3.00
N ASP A 197 -12.36 -6.94 -4.05
CA ASP A 197 -12.46 -8.40 -3.99
C ASP A 197 -11.11 -9.09 -4.23
N ARG A 198 -10.12 -8.37 -4.77
CA ARG A 198 -8.75 -8.87 -4.98
C ARG A 198 -7.96 -8.95 -3.69
N ALA A 199 -8.14 -7.99 -2.78
CA ALA A 199 -7.51 -8.03 -1.47
C ALA A 199 -7.95 -9.29 -0.72
N SER A 200 -6.98 -10.07 -0.22
CA SER A 200 -7.24 -11.39 0.37
C SER A 200 -8.04 -11.30 1.68
N GLY A 201 -8.64 -12.42 2.06
CA GLY A 201 -9.39 -12.54 3.30
C GLY A 201 -10.88 -12.29 3.14
N SER A 202 -11.53 -11.87 4.22
CA SER A 202 -12.99 -11.65 4.28
C SER A 202 -13.49 -10.38 3.55
N GLY A 203 -12.61 -9.67 2.85
CA GLY A 203 -12.91 -8.35 2.28
C GLY A 203 -12.96 -7.22 3.32
N VAL A 204 -12.74 -7.50 4.60
CA VAL A 204 -12.75 -6.52 5.68
C VAL A 204 -11.67 -5.47 5.46
N PHE A 205 -10.44 -5.89 5.16
CA PHE A 205 -9.30 -4.98 4.94
C PHE A 205 -9.55 -3.95 3.85
N ALA A 206 -10.10 -4.38 2.72
CA ALA A 206 -10.36 -3.48 1.60
C ALA A 206 -11.48 -2.45 1.88
N ARG A 207 -12.40 -2.78 2.80
CA ARG A 207 -13.53 -1.90 3.18
C ARG A 207 -13.17 -0.92 4.29
N ASP A 208 -12.16 -1.27 5.09
CA ASP A 208 -11.79 -0.50 6.28
C ASP A 208 -10.83 0.66 5.98
N VAL A 209 -10.05 0.56 4.91
CA VAL A 209 -9.04 1.57 4.57
C VAL A 209 -9.61 2.83 3.93
N ASP A 210 -8.89 3.94 4.10
CA ASP A 210 -9.18 5.22 3.44
C ASP A 210 -8.68 5.25 1.99
N ALA A 211 -7.61 4.48 1.71
CA ALA A 211 -7.08 4.27 0.37
C ALA A 211 -6.70 2.81 0.11
N LEU A 212 -7.16 2.25 -1.00
CA LEU A 212 -6.71 0.97 -1.54
C LEU A 212 -5.91 1.24 -2.81
N LEU A 213 -4.63 0.90 -2.81
CA LEU A 213 -3.75 0.90 -3.97
C LEU A 213 -3.56 -0.55 -4.41
N ASP A 214 -4.13 -0.89 -5.55
CA ASP A 214 -4.18 -2.26 -6.06
C ASP A 214 -3.25 -2.41 -7.25
N VAL A 215 -2.25 -3.28 -7.12
CA VAL A 215 -1.22 -3.53 -8.13
C VAL A 215 -1.56 -4.79 -8.91
N ILE A 216 -1.74 -4.65 -10.22
CA ILE A 216 -2.18 -5.70 -11.14
C ILE A 216 -1.07 -5.93 -12.16
N GLU A 217 -0.70 -7.20 -12.37
CA GLU A 217 0.22 -7.56 -13.42
C GLU A 217 -0.44 -7.43 -14.80
N LEU A 218 0.26 -6.81 -15.74
CA LEU A 218 -0.13 -6.74 -17.13
C LEU A 218 0.61 -7.80 -17.93
N GLU A 219 -0.10 -8.74 -18.54
CA GLU A 219 0.51 -9.77 -19.38
C GLU A 219 0.90 -9.18 -20.74
N LEU A 220 2.20 -9.00 -20.93
CA LEU A 220 2.75 -8.46 -22.16
C LEU A 220 2.63 -9.48 -23.31
N PRO A 221 2.23 -9.05 -24.52
CA PRO A 221 2.33 -9.86 -25.71
C PRO A 221 3.81 -10.18 -26.02
N PRO A 222 4.10 -11.31 -26.69
CA PRO A 222 5.48 -11.79 -26.89
C PRO A 222 6.43 -10.76 -27.50
N ASP A 223 5.93 -9.91 -28.41
CA ASP A 223 6.68 -8.86 -29.12
C ASP A 223 7.07 -7.67 -28.23
N ARG A 224 6.41 -7.50 -27.07
CA ARG A 224 6.72 -6.45 -26.09
C ARG A 224 7.46 -6.95 -24.86
N ARG A 225 7.67 -8.27 -24.74
CA ARG A 225 8.40 -8.84 -23.58
C ARG A 225 9.87 -8.53 -23.66
N GLN A 226 10.40 -8.04 -22.55
CA GLN A 226 11.84 -7.81 -22.38
C GLN A 226 12.32 -8.59 -21.18
N ALA A 227 13.51 -9.19 -21.27
CA ALA A 227 14.09 -9.97 -20.18
C ALA A 227 14.32 -9.08 -18.94
N GLY A 228 13.79 -9.51 -17.80
CA GLY A 228 13.95 -8.79 -16.52
C GLY A 228 13.02 -7.58 -16.34
N ILE A 229 12.15 -7.28 -17.31
CA ILE A 229 11.16 -6.19 -17.20
C ILE A 229 9.76 -6.78 -17.12
N THR A 230 8.95 -6.29 -16.18
CA THR A 230 7.54 -6.64 -16.03
C THR A 230 6.67 -5.40 -16.07
N ALA A 231 5.41 -5.58 -16.44
CA ALA A 231 4.46 -4.47 -16.57
C ALA A 231 3.35 -4.58 -15.54
N TRP A 232 2.96 -3.43 -14.97
CA TRP A 232 2.03 -3.36 -13.88
C TRP A 232 1.05 -2.21 -14.07
N ARG A 233 -0.12 -2.33 -13.47
CA ARG A 233 -1.11 -1.26 -13.34
C ARG A 233 -1.42 -1.02 -11.88
N ILE A 234 -1.43 0.24 -11.45
CA ILE A 234 -1.96 0.63 -10.16
C ILE A 234 -3.36 1.19 -10.37
N GLU A 235 -4.34 0.60 -9.70
CA GLU A 235 -5.69 1.11 -9.55
C GLU A 235 -5.89 1.60 -8.13
N GLY A 236 -6.56 2.73 -7.96
CA GLY A 236 -6.84 3.29 -6.65
C GLY A 236 -8.33 3.40 -6.37
N THR A 237 -8.71 3.04 -5.14
CA THR A 237 -10.03 3.31 -4.59
C THR A 237 -9.86 4.10 -3.31
N LEU A 238 -10.45 5.29 -3.26
CA LEU A 238 -10.44 6.17 -2.10
C LEU A 238 -11.83 6.14 -1.46
N ARG A 239 -11.90 6.13 -0.13
CA ARG A 239 -13.16 6.07 0.62
C ARG A 239 -14.00 7.33 0.41
N GLU A 240 -13.37 8.51 0.49
CA GLU A 240 -14.05 9.80 0.52
C GLU A 240 -13.75 10.69 -0.70
N PHE A 241 -12.92 10.21 -1.62
CA PHE A 241 -12.49 11.00 -2.77
C PHE A 241 -12.74 10.27 -4.09
N PRO A 242 -12.84 11.00 -5.22
CA PRO A 242 -12.90 10.38 -6.54
C PRO A 242 -11.70 9.46 -6.80
N LYS A 243 -11.94 8.39 -7.54
CA LYS A 243 -10.87 7.51 -8.01
C LYS A 243 -9.92 8.28 -8.91
N PHE A 244 -8.62 8.05 -8.75
CA PHE A 244 -7.66 8.53 -9.75
C PHE A 244 -7.61 7.60 -10.97
N PRO A 245 -7.22 8.11 -12.15
CA PRO A 245 -7.05 7.29 -13.34
C PRO A 245 -6.01 6.19 -13.11
N PRO A 246 -6.24 4.95 -13.59
CA PRO A 246 -5.24 3.89 -13.51
C PRO A 246 -3.89 4.31 -14.06
N VAL A 247 -2.81 3.85 -13.45
CA VAL A 247 -1.44 4.19 -13.81
C VAL A 247 -0.70 2.93 -14.24
N ASN A 248 -0.18 2.93 -15.47
CA ASN A 248 0.62 1.85 -16.01
C ASN A 248 2.10 2.09 -15.73
N LEU A 249 2.80 1.03 -15.36
CA LEU A 249 4.18 1.06 -14.91
C LEU A 249 4.98 -0.08 -15.54
N TRP A 250 6.24 0.18 -15.77
CA TRP A 250 7.27 -0.82 -16.01
C TRP A 250 8.04 -1.05 -14.71
N PHE A 251 8.25 -2.30 -14.32
CA PHE A 251 9.19 -2.62 -13.25
C PHE A 251 10.50 -3.07 -13.87
N GLU A 252 11.50 -2.23 -13.76
CA GLU A 252 12.89 -2.47 -14.12
C GLU A 252 13.68 -2.51 -12.82
N PHE A 253 14.04 -3.73 -12.38
CA PHE A 253 14.70 -3.89 -11.09
C PHE A 253 15.80 -2.83 -10.86
N PRO A 254 15.78 -2.10 -9.73
CA PRO A 254 14.91 -2.27 -8.57
C PRO A 254 13.75 -1.24 -8.46
N VAL A 255 13.41 -0.51 -9.53
CA VAL A 255 12.45 0.60 -9.47
C VAL A 255 11.31 0.47 -10.47
N HIS A 256 10.20 1.15 -10.15
CA HIS A 256 9.05 1.30 -11.04
C HIS A 256 9.17 2.58 -11.86
N LYS A 257 8.92 2.48 -13.16
CA LYS A 257 8.94 3.60 -14.10
C LYS A 257 7.56 3.79 -14.71
N LEU A 258 7.14 5.05 -14.81
CA LEU A 258 5.88 5.39 -15.46
C LEU A 258 5.91 4.99 -16.95
N ASP A 259 4.80 4.44 -17.46
CA ASP A 259 4.57 4.25 -18.89
C ASP A 259 4.32 5.59 -19.58
N GLY A 260 5.39 6.37 -19.79
CA GLY A 260 5.33 7.73 -20.32
C GLY A 260 4.94 7.82 -21.80
N ASN A 261 5.14 6.75 -22.58
CA ASN A 261 4.83 6.69 -24.01
C ASN A 261 3.49 5.98 -24.31
N GLY A 262 2.79 5.50 -23.27
CA GLY A 262 1.50 4.83 -23.42
C GLY A 262 1.56 3.41 -24.00
N ALA A 263 2.73 2.76 -23.98
CA ALA A 263 2.93 1.43 -24.54
C ALA A 263 2.10 0.34 -23.86
N LEU A 264 1.56 0.61 -22.67
CA LEU A 264 0.74 -0.31 -21.88
C LEU A 264 -0.75 0.05 -21.89
N GLN A 265 -1.18 1.09 -22.64
CA GLN A 265 -2.56 1.58 -22.57
C GLN A 265 -3.58 0.60 -23.17
N ASP A 266 -3.17 -0.15 -24.20
CA ASP A 266 -3.97 -1.15 -24.89
C ASP A 266 -4.01 -2.53 -24.19
N ILE A 267 -3.25 -2.70 -23.09
CA ILE A 267 -3.20 -3.96 -22.37
C ILE A 267 -4.29 -3.98 -21.29
N ASN A 268 -5.23 -4.91 -21.45
CA ASN A 268 -6.31 -5.11 -20.50
C ASN A 268 -5.94 -6.24 -19.52
N PRO A 269 -5.89 -5.98 -18.19
CA PRO A 269 -5.65 -7.04 -17.20
C PRO A 269 -6.64 -8.21 -17.29
N ASP A 270 -7.85 -7.96 -17.78
CA ASP A 270 -8.89 -8.97 -17.92
C ASP A 270 -8.63 -9.96 -19.08
N GLU A 271 -7.76 -9.63 -20.01
CA GLU A 271 -7.40 -10.48 -21.14
C GLU A 271 -6.25 -11.44 -20.84
N ALA A 272 -5.56 -11.23 -19.71
CA ALA A 272 -4.42 -12.03 -19.27
C ALA A 272 -4.81 -13.46 -18.82
N ALA A 273 -6.11 -13.80 -18.74
CA ALA A 273 -6.55 -15.14 -18.41
C ALA A 273 -6.16 -16.15 -19.51
N PRO A 274 -5.56 -17.31 -19.17
CA PRO A 274 -5.23 -18.34 -20.13
C PRO A 274 -6.42 -18.71 -21.05
N ALA A 275 -6.16 -18.97 -22.33
CA ALA A 275 -7.20 -19.19 -23.35
C ALA A 275 -8.22 -20.29 -22.95
N TRP A 276 -7.80 -21.29 -22.16
CA TRP A 276 -8.68 -22.35 -21.65
C TRP A 276 -9.69 -21.85 -20.60
N GLN A 277 -9.33 -20.82 -19.80
CA GLN A 277 -10.25 -20.21 -18.84
C GLN A 277 -11.24 -19.27 -19.53
N ARG A 278 -10.82 -18.59 -20.60
CA ARG A 278 -11.70 -17.76 -21.44
C ARG A 278 -12.84 -18.59 -22.05
N GLY A 279 -12.53 -19.81 -22.53
CA GLY A 279 -13.52 -20.74 -23.08
C GLY A 279 -14.52 -21.29 -22.05
N ALA A 280 -14.10 -21.49 -20.80
CA ALA A 280 -14.96 -21.99 -19.73
C ALA A 280 -16.01 -20.98 -19.26
N LYS A 281 -15.70 -19.67 -19.28
CA LYS A 281 -16.67 -18.60 -18.93
C LYS A 281 -17.72 -18.37 -20.03
N ALA A 282 -17.31 -18.43 -21.29
CA ALA A 282 -18.27 -18.34 -22.41
C ALA A 282 -19.33 -19.45 -22.37
N ARG A 283 -18.97 -20.66 -21.90
CA ARG A 283 -19.91 -21.78 -21.69
C ARG A 283 -20.83 -21.59 -20.48
N LYS A 284 -20.31 -21.01 -19.35
CA LYS A 284 -21.13 -20.73 -18.16
C LYS A 284 -22.09 -19.54 -18.35
N GLY A 285 -21.72 -18.56 -19.15
CA GLY A 285 -22.60 -17.43 -19.51
C GLY A 285 -23.79 -17.87 -20.37
N LYS A 286 -23.58 -18.80 -21.31
CA LYS A 286 -24.66 -19.36 -22.14
C LYS A 286 -25.59 -20.30 -21.36
N ALA A 287 -25.10 -20.99 -20.33
CA ALA A 287 -25.90 -21.87 -19.49
C ALA A 287 -26.78 -21.16 -18.45
N LYS A 288 -26.57 -19.84 -18.22
CA LYS A 288 -27.43 -19.01 -17.37
C LYS A 288 -28.49 -18.21 -18.14
N GLN A 289 -28.46 -18.23 -19.46
CA GLN A 289 -29.43 -17.58 -20.34
C GLN A 289 -30.37 -18.60 -21.07
N ALA A 290 -30.18 -19.88 -20.81
CA ALA A 290 -31.08 -20.99 -21.23
C ALA A 290 -31.75 -21.59 -19.99
#